data_85cd404f06bf97ad1e2f44a0f8cea40b
#
_entry.id   85cd404f06bf97ad1e2f44a0f8cea40b
#
_cell.length_a   1.000
_cell.length_b   1.000
_cell.length_c   1.000
_cell.angle_alpha   90.00
_cell.angle_beta   90.00
_cell.angle_gamma   90.00
#
_symmetry.space_group_name_H-M   'P 1'
#
loop_
_entity.id
_entity.type
_entity.pdbx_description
1 polymer ?
#
loop_
_entity_poly.entity_id
_entity_poly.type
_entity_poly.pdbx_seq_one_letter_code
_entity_poly.pdbx_strand_id
1 'polypeptide(L)'
;LDKIGFSFDWNREIRTCDPEYYHWTQWAFQKMFNSYYCNDEKKARPIEELTEAFAKSGNEGLNAACSEELHFTADEWNAMSEKEQQEVLMNYRIAYLGETMVNWCPQLGTVLANDEVVDGVSERGGFPVVQKKMRQWCLRVSAYAQRLLDGLDTIDWTESLKETQKNWIGRSEGAEIQFKVKDSDLEFT
;
A
#
# COMPACT_ATOMS: atom_id res chain seq x y z
N LEU A 1 -12.26 33.48 9.03
CA LEU A 1 -12.72 33.69 7.65
C LEU A 1 -13.84 34.73 7.58
N ASP A 2 -14.87 34.67 8.44
CA ASP A 2 -15.95 35.66 8.50
C ASP A 2 -15.43 37.09 8.65
N LYS A 3 -14.42 37.30 9.53
CA LYS A 3 -13.83 38.63 9.78
C LYS A 3 -13.09 39.20 8.56
N ILE A 4 -12.78 38.38 7.55
CA ILE A 4 -12.13 38.79 6.31
C ILE A 4 -13.17 39.10 5.23
N GLY A 5 -14.43 38.77 5.45
CA GLY A 5 -15.55 39.08 4.54
C GLY A 5 -15.70 38.09 3.36
N PHE A 6 -15.26 36.86 3.52
CA PHE A 6 -15.47 35.83 2.49
C PHE A 6 -16.95 35.41 2.41
N SER A 7 -17.45 35.24 1.19
CA SER A 7 -18.81 34.75 0.88
C SER A 7 -18.83 33.22 0.76
N PHE A 8 -18.71 32.53 1.89
CA PHE A 8 -18.87 31.07 1.91
C PHE A 8 -20.31 30.69 2.25
N ASP A 9 -20.77 29.59 1.65
CA ASP A 9 -22.00 28.92 2.08
C ASP A 9 -21.72 28.00 3.27
N TRP A 10 -21.87 28.53 4.48
CA TRP A 10 -21.59 27.82 5.74
C TRP A 10 -22.51 26.61 5.98
N ASN A 11 -23.63 26.50 5.26
CA ASN A 11 -24.46 25.30 5.31
C ASN A 11 -23.81 24.09 4.60
N ARG A 12 -22.77 24.33 3.83
CA ARG A 12 -21.98 23.33 3.12
C ARG A 12 -20.61 23.09 3.78
N GLU A 13 -20.45 23.49 5.03
CA GLU A 13 -19.25 23.20 5.82
C GLU A 13 -19.11 21.67 6.01
N ILE A 14 -17.92 21.15 5.77
CA ILE A 14 -17.58 19.72 5.97
C ILE A 14 -16.48 19.65 7.02
N ARG A 15 -16.68 18.79 8.02
CA ARG A 15 -15.67 18.47 9.03
C ARG A 15 -15.33 17.01 8.94
N THR A 16 -14.12 16.72 8.53
CA THR A 16 -13.65 15.33 8.32
C THR A 16 -13.55 14.53 9.62
N CYS A 17 -13.56 15.18 10.78
CA CYS A 17 -13.58 14.57 12.11
C CYS A 17 -14.97 14.21 12.62
N ASP A 18 -16.04 14.61 11.91
CA ASP A 18 -17.40 14.28 12.31
C ASP A 18 -17.73 12.82 11.96
N PRO A 19 -18.45 12.08 12.84
CA PRO A 19 -18.85 10.68 12.58
C PRO A 19 -19.60 10.49 11.28
N GLU A 20 -20.46 11.43 10.91
CA GLU A 20 -21.22 11.40 9.66
C GLU A 20 -20.32 11.45 8.42
N TYR A 21 -19.13 12.03 8.56
CA TYR A 21 -18.14 12.07 7.49
C TYR A 21 -17.20 10.86 7.53
N TYR A 22 -16.52 10.62 8.65
CA TYR A 22 -15.46 9.60 8.68
C TYR A 22 -15.96 8.16 8.60
N HIS A 23 -17.24 7.87 8.85
CA HIS A 23 -17.77 6.52 8.64
C HIS A 23 -17.60 6.05 7.19
N TRP A 24 -17.61 6.96 6.21
CA TRP A 24 -17.31 6.62 4.83
C TRP A 24 -15.86 6.21 4.61
N THR A 25 -14.93 6.84 5.32
CA THR A 25 -13.52 6.43 5.33
C THR A 25 -13.37 5.03 5.94
N GLN A 26 -14.08 4.75 7.03
CA GLN A 26 -14.10 3.42 7.64
C GLN A 26 -14.72 2.37 6.71
N TRP A 27 -15.80 2.72 6.03
CA TRP A 27 -16.44 1.85 5.04
C TRP A 27 -15.49 1.53 3.89
N ALA A 28 -14.81 2.53 3.33
CA ALA A 28 -13.83 2.33 2.27
C ALA A 28 -12.66 1.44 2.73
N PHE A 29 -12.17 1.65 3.96
CA PHE A 29 -11.14 0.81 4.57
C PHE A 29 -11.62 -0.66 4.67
N GLN A 30 -12.83 -0.88 5.17
CA GLN A 30 -13.40 -2.24 5.27
C GLN A 30 -13.50 -2.91 3.90
N LYS A 31 -13.87 -2.17 2.85
CA LYS A 31 -13.88 -2.70 1.47
C LYS A 31 -12.49 -3.12 1.01
N MET A 32 -11.48 -2.30 1.25
CA MET A 32 -10.09 -2.62 0.92
C MET A 32 -9.55 -3.79 1.76
N PHE A 33 -9.89 -3.86 3.05
CA PHE A 33 -9.52 -4.96 3.94
C PHE A 33 -10.13 -6.29 3.51
N ASN A 34 -11.37 -6.28 3.05
CA ASN A 34 -12.08 -7.47 2.56
C ASN A 34 -11.88 -7.74 1.07
N SER A 35 -10.78 -7.24 0.51
CA SER A 35 -10.44 -7.44 -0.90
C SER A 35 -8.96 -7.80 -1.08
N TYR A 36 -8.68 -8.55 -2.15
CA TYR A 36 -7.35 -8.78 -2.69
C TYR A 36 -7.24 -8.23 -4.11
N TYR A 37 -6.04 -8.05 -4.64
CA TYR A 37 -5.84 -7.64 -6.03
C TYR A 37 -5.52 -8.85 -6.91
N CYS A 38 -6.41 -9.13 -7.87
CA CYS A 38 -6.21 -10.14 -8.90
C CYS A 38 -5.38 -9.55 -10.04
N ASN A 39 -4.19 -10.10 -10.29
CA ASN A 39 -3.29 -9.60 -11.35
C ASN A 39 -3.84 -9.92 -12.74
N ASP A 40 -4.50 -11.07 -12.93
CA ASP A 40 -5.06 -11.46 -14.23
C ASP A 40 -6.18 -10.52 -14.67
N GLU A 41 -7.09 -10.17 -13.75
CA GLU A 41 -8.19 -9.28 -14.01
C GLU A 41 -7.83 -7.80 -13.81
N LYS A 42 -6.66 -7.51 -13.27
CA LYS A 42 -6.16 -6.16 -12.93
C LYS A 42 -7.15 -5.35 -12.07
N LYS A 43 -7.80 -6.00 -11.11
CA LYS A 43 -8.79 -5.36 -10.23
C LYS A 43 -8.90 -6.03 -8.85
N ALA A 44 -9.55 -5.31 -7.92
CA ALA A 44 -9.89 -5.87 -6.63
C ALA A 44 -10.99 -6.93 -6.74
N ARG A 45 -10.87 -8.00 -5.95
CA ARG A 45 -11.84 -9.09 -5.79
C ARG A 45 -12.09 -9.35 -4.29
N PRO A 46 -13.24 -9.91 -3.92
CA PRO A 46 -13.54 -10.28 -2.55
C PRO A 46 -12.54 -11.28 -1.97
N ILE A 47 -12.09 -11.08 -0.74
CA ILE A 47 -11.09 -11.94 -0.08
C ILE A 47 -11.61 -13.36 0.14
N GLU A 48 -12.93 -13.53 0.24
CA GLU A 48 -13.61 -14.82 0.40
C GLU A 48 -13.31 -15.76 -0.76
N GLU A 49 -13.12 -15.24 -1.97
CA GLU A 49 -12.75 -16.04 -3.15
C GLU A 49 -11.39 -16.72 -2.97
N LEU A 50 -10.43 -16.04 -2.31
CA LEU A 50 -9.16 -16.67 -1.96
C LEU A 50 -9.33 -17.76 -0.91
N THR A 51 -10.16 -17.52 0.10
CA THR A 51 -10.43 -18.51 1.15
C THR A 51 -10.99 -19.79 0.55
N GLU A 52 -11.93 -19.66 -0.39
CA GLU A 52 -12.49 -20.81 -1.11
C GLU A 52 -11.47 -21.50 -2.03
N ALA A 53 -10.65 -20.74 -2.73
CA ALA A 53 -9.60 -21.28 -3.60
C ALA A 53 -8.55 -22.03 -2.79
N PHE A 54 -8.08 -21.44 -1.68
CA PHE A 54 -7.10 -22.06 -0.80
C PHE A 54 -7.59 -23.36 -0.19
N ALA A 55 -8.87 -23.41 0.22
CA ALA A 55 -9.47 -24.62 0.74
C ALA A 55 -9.58 -25.77 -0.28
N LYS A 56 -9.64 -25.45 -1.58
CA LYS A 56 -9.77 -26.42 -2.67
C LYS A 56 -8.43 -26.86 -3.26
N SER A 57 -7.49 -25.94 -3.45
CA SER A 57 -6.26 -26.17 -4.23
C SER A 57 -4.98 -25.58 -3.62
N GLY A 58 -5.04 -24.97 -2.43
CA GLY A 58 -3.93 -24.19 -1.92
C GLY A 58 -3.74 -22.90 -2.72
N ASN A 59 -2.52 -22.38 -2.74
CA ASN A 59 -2.22 -21.16 -3.48
C ASN A 59 -1.43 -21.40 -4.79
N GLU A 60 -1.26 -22.64 -5.22
CA GLU A 60 -0.57 -22.96 -6.47
C GLU A 60 -1.37 -22.44 -7.67
N GLY A 61 -0.69 -21.74 -8.58
CA GLY A 61 -1.30 -21.16 -9.79
C GLY A 61 -2.14 -19.88 -9.55
N LEU A 62 -2.19 -19.40 -8.32
CA LEU A 62 -2.88 -18.14 -8.01
C LEU A 62 -2.01 -16.96 -8.43
N ASN A 63 -2.60 -16.06 -9.26
CA ASN A 63 -1.94 -14.82 -9.67
C ASN A 63 -2.58 -13.62 -8.96
N ALA A 64 -2.21 -13.43 -7.71
CA ALA A 64 -2.68 -12.33 -6.87
C ALA A 64 -1.50 -11.54 -6.27
N ALA A 65 -1.69 -10.25 -6.06
CA ALA A 65 -0.69 -9.43 -5.39
C ALA A 65 -0.52 -9.88 -3.94
N CYS A 66 0.70 -10.21 -3.56
CA CYS A 66 1.07 -10.72 -2.24
C CYS A 66 2.28 -9.97 -1.70
N SER A 67 2.42 -9.88 -0.37
CA SER A 67 3.57 -9.26 0.27
C SER A 67 4.80 -10.18 0.32
N GLU A 68 4.56 -11.49 0.40
CA GLU A 68 5.58 -12.53 0.57
C GLU A 68 5.32 -13.67 -0.41
N GLU A 69 6.37 -14.36 -0.79
CA GLU A 69 6.25 -15.58 -1.56
C GLU A 69 5.81 -16.71 -0.63
N LEU A 70 4.55 -17.14 -0.78
CA LEU A 70 3.94 -18.18 0.03
C LEU A 70 3.67 -19.42 -0.82
N HIS A 71 3.90 -20.60 -0.25
CA HIS A 71 3.56 -21.87 -0.86
C HIS A 71 2.88 -22.76 0.18
N PHE A 72 1.66 -23.17 -0.09
CA PHE A 72 0.91 -24.11 0.73
C PHE A 72 -0.14 -24.86 -0.10
N THR A 73 -0.40 -26.08 0.30
CA THR A 73 -1.42 -26.97 -0.27
C THR A 73 -2.79 -26.72 0.37
N ALA A 74 -3.85 -27.29 -0.22
CA ALA A 74 -5.18 -27.26 0.38
C ALA A 74 -5.21 -27.94 1.75
N ASP A 75 -4.50 -29.06 1.92
CA ASP A 75 -4.47 -29.78 3.20
C ASP A 75 -3.79 -28.94 4.29
N GLU A 76 -2.69 -28.28 3.97
CA GLU A 76 -2.01 -27.36 4.91
C GLU A 76 -2.89 -26.19 5.28
N TRP A 77 -3.56 -25.56 4.30
CA TRP A 77 -4.53 -24.48 4.57
C TRP A 77 -5.66 -24.91 5.49
N ASN A 78 -6.27 -26.08 5.22
CA ASN A 78 -7.39 -26.60 5.99
C ASN A 78 -6.98 -27.09 7.40
N ALA A 79 -5.68 -27.38 7.61
CA ALA A 79 -5.15 -27.72 8.92
C ALA A 79 -4.79 -26.49 9.78
N MET A 80 -4.70 -25.29 9.17
CA MET A 80 -4.41 -24.05 9.89
C MET A 80 -5.57 -23.67 10.81
N SER A 81 -5.25 -23.08 11.96
CA SER A 81 -6.22 -22.39 12.79
C SER A 81 -6.77 -21.14 12.09
N GLU A 82 -7.94 -20.67 12.50
CA GLU A 82 -8.51 -19.42 11.96
C GLU A 82 -7.53 -18.24 12.02
N LYS A 83 -6.76 -18.14 13.11
CA LYS A 83 -5.75 -17.09 13.27
C LYS A 83 -4.65 -17.19 12.21
N GLU A 84 -4.11 -18.38 11.99
CA GLU A 84 -3.07 -18.61 10.98
C GLU A 84 -3.59 -18.31 9.56
N GLN A 85 -4.82 -18.73 9.25
CA GLN A 85 -5.48 -18.39 7.99
C GLN A 85 -5.60 -16.86 7.81
N GLN A 86 -5.98 -16.11 8.86
CA GLN A 86 -6.07 -14.67 8.79
C GLN A 86 -4.68 -14.00 8.63
N GLU A 87 -3.63 -14.57 9.22
CA GLU A 87 -2.24 -14.10 9.03
C GLU A 87 -1.77 -14.34 7.57
N VAL A 88 -2.10 -15.47 6.97
CA VAL A 88 -1.85 -15.73 5.53
C VAL A 88 -2.63 -14.74 4.67
N LEU A 89 -3.95 -14.57 4.90
CA LEU A 89 -4.78 -13.66 4.13
C LEU A 89 -4.31 -12.20 4.24
N MET A 90 -3.68 -11.80 5.34
CA MET A 90 -3.12 -10.46 5.52
C MET A 90 -2.09 -10.13 4.43
N ASN A 91 -1.37 -11.13 3.92
CA ASN A 91 -0.41 -10.96 2.82
C ASN A 91 -1.06 -10.67 1.47
N TYR A 92 -2.34 -10.93 1.31
CA TYR A 92 -3.08 -10.69 0.06
C TYR A 92 -4.00 -9.47 0.12
N ARG A 93 -4.44 -9.06 1.33
CA ARG A 93 -5.38 -7.94 1.50
C ARG A 93 -4.85 -6.65 0.90
N ILE A 94 -5.74 -5.83 0.32
CA ILE A 94 -5.41 -4.49 -0.18
C ILE A 94 -5.07 -3.55 0.98
N ALA A 95 -5.86 -3.57 2.06
CA ALA A 95 -5.49 -2.92 3.32
C ALA A 95 -4.93 -3.97 4.27
N TYR A 96 -3.69 -3.83 4.71
CA TYR A 96 -2.99 -4.80 5.54
C TYR A 96 -2.17 -4.14 6.64
N LEU A 97 -1.87 -4.89 7.66
CA LEU A 97 -1.04 -4.44 8.78
C LEU A 97 0.40 -4.87 8.51
N GLY A 98 1.26 -3.90 8.27
CA GLY A 98 2.68 -4.13 7.96
C GLY A 98 3.61 -3.41 8.94
N GLU A 99 4.86 -3.82 8.97
CA GLU A 99 5.93 -3.12 9.68
C GLU A 99 6.75 -2.32 8.68
N THR A 100 6.72 -0.99 8.82
CA THR A 100 7.43 -0.07 7.92
C THR A 100 8.35 0.86 8.70
N MET A 101 9.41 1.32 8.02
CA MET A 101 10.23 2.42 8.53
C MET A 101 9.47 3.72 8.35
N VAL A 102 9.34 4.49 9.42
CA VAL A 102 8.62 5.76 9.44
C VAL A 102 9.50 6.87 10.01
N ASN A 103 9.23 8.10 9.58
CA ASN A 103 9.86 9.29 10.12
C ASN A 103 9.19 9.65 11.45
N TRP A 104 9.79 9.25 12.56
CA TRP A 104 9.27 9.52 13.89
C TRP A 104 9.91 10.79 14.49
N CYS A 105 9.09 11.73 14.91
CA CYS A 105 9.53 12.91 15.66
C CYS A 105 9.12 12.78 17.13
N PRO A 106 10.08 12.49 18.05
CA PRO A 106 9.77 12.31 19.47
C PRO A 106 9.16 13.56 20.13
N GLN A 107 9.61 14.75 19.74
CA GLN A 107 9.15 16.01 20.30
C GLN A 107 7.71 16.36 19.91
N LEU A 108 7.33 16.01 18.68
CA LEU A 108 5.96 16.16 18.19
C LEU A 108 5.06 14.98 18.56
N GLY A 109 5.65 13.83 18.94
CA GLY A 109 4.92 12.62 19.30
C GLY A 109 4.15 12.01 18.14
N THR A 110 4.63 12.17 16.89
CA THR A 110 3.93 11.74 15.69
C THR A 110 4.88 11.25 14.60
N VAL A 111 4.31 10.49 13.66
CA VAL A 111 4.94 10.13 12.39
C VAL A 111 4.75 11.29 11.42
N LEU A 112 5.81 11.59 10.65
CA LEU A 112 5.84 12.65 9.64
C LEU A 112 5.92 12.04 8.25
N ALA A 113 5.23 12.67 7.28
CA ALA A 113 5.41 12.38 5.87
C ALA A 113 6.83 12.80 5.41
N ASN A 114 7.29 12.26 4.28
CA ASN A 114 8.62 12.62 3.76
C ASN A 114 8.75 14.13 3.50
N ASP A 115 7.69 14.76 3.02
CA ASP A 115 7.65 16.20 2.71
C ASP A 115 7.71 17.09 3.97
N GLU A 116 7.41 16.53 5.15
CA GLU A 116 7.47 17.24 6.44
C GLU A 116 8.87 17.14 7.10
N VAL A 117 9.81 16.49 6.43
CA VAL A 117 11.20 16.33 6.92
C VAL A 117 12.17 17.02 5.97
N VAL A 118 12.84 18.05 6.46
CA VAL A 118 13.84 18.81 5.73
C VAL A 118 15.17 18.74 6.50
N ASP A 119 16.22 18.27 5.84
CA ASP A 119 17.58 18.15 6.43
C ASP A 119 17.59 17.35 7.77
N GLY A 120 16.73 16.34 7.87
CA GLY A 120 16.64 15.46 9.06
C GLY A 120 15.88 16.04 10.24
N VAL A 121 15.23 17.18 10.07
CA VAL A 121 14.38 17.82 11.09
C VAL A 121 12.96 18.04 10.59
N SER A 122 12.01 18.15 11.52
CA SER A 122 10.61 18.45 11.18
C SER A 122 10.49 19.89 10.67
N GLU A 123 9.76 20.11 9.58
CA GLU A 123 9.43 21.43 9.06
C GLU A 123 8.80 22.30 10.16
N ARG A 124 7.88 21.72 10.92
CA ARG A 124 7.26 22.36 12.06
C ARG A 124 8.09 22.18 13.32
N GLY A 125 8.74 23.24 13.78
CA GLY A 125 9.48 23.34 15.04
C GLY A 125 10.96 22.95 14.93
N GLY A 126 11.46 22.44 13.81
CA GLY A 126 12.88 22.13 13.61
C GLY A 126 13.41 21.02 14.51
N PHE A 127 12.57 20.06 14.90
CA PHE A 127 12.94 19.00 15.82
C PHE A 127 13.56 17.80 15.08
N PRO A 128 14.59 17.15 15.68
CA PRO A 128 15.20 15.97 15.09
C PRO A 128 14.19 14.86 14.79
N VAL A 129 14.30 14.25 13.61
CA VAL A 129 13.50 13.15 13.14
C VAL A 129 14.36 11.90 13.07
N VAL A 130 13.82 10.78 13.55
CA VAL A 130 14.50 9.48 13.54
C VAL A 130 13.71 8.46 12.73
N GLN A 131 14.43 7.57 12.06
CA GLN A 131 13.82 6.41 11.41
C GLN A 131 13.46 5.38 12.48
N LYS A 132 12.19 4.97 12.50
CA LYS A 132 11.68 3.99 13.46
C LYS A 132 10.83 2.95 12.75
N LYS A 133 11.08 1.68 13.02
CA LYS A 133 10.21 0.60 12.57
C LYS A 133 8.95 0.60 13.41
N MET A 134 7.81 0.72 12.75
CA MET A 134 6.50 0.76 13.41
C MET A 134 5.48 -0.09 12.65
N ARG A 135 4.60 -0.73 13.42
CA ARG A 135 3.46 -1.44 12.87
C ARG A 135 2.40 -0.43 12.46
N GLN A 136 2.02 -0.45 11.18
CA GLN A 136 1.13 0.54 10.57
C GLN A 136 0.13 -0.17 9.64
N TRP A 137 -1.04 0.43 9.49
CA TRP A 137 -1.91 0.08 8.38
C TRP A 137 -1.30 0.58 7.07
N CYS A 138 -1.19 -0.34 6.12
CA CYS A 138 -0.67 -0.09 4.79
C CYS A 138 -1.75 -0.36 3.75
N LEU A 139 -1.69 0.36 2.63
CA LEU A 139 -2.50 0.08 1.44
C LEU A 139 -1.60 -0.42 0.33
N ARG A 140 -1.98 -1.52 -0.34
CA ARG A 140 -1.24 -2.14 -1.44
C ARG A 140 -1.41 -1.35 -2.75
N VAL A 141 -1.03 -0.07 -2.73
CA VAL A 141 -1.17 0.83 -3.88
C VAL A 141 -0.29 0.43 -5.05
N SER A 142 0.86 -0.18 -4.79
CA SER A 142 1.80 -0.67 -5.81
C SER A 142 1.19 -1.71 -6.75
N ALA A 143 0.21 -2.49 -6.29
CA ALA A 143 -0.52 -3.43 -7.15
C ALA A 143 -1.30 -2.75 -8.28
N TYR A 144 -1.64 -1.48 -8.12
CA TYR A 144 -2.33 -0.67 -9.14
C TYR A 144 -1.39 0.13 -10.02
N ALA A 145 -0.08 0.16 -9.75
CA ALA A 145 0.87 1.05 -10.41
C ALA A 145 0.88 0.88 -11.94
N GLN A 146 0.96 -0.36 -12.44
CA GLN A 146 0.94 -0.62 -13.87
C GLN A 146 -0.38 -0.21 -14.52
N ARG A 147 -1.51 -0.50 -13.85
CA ARG A 147 -2.85 -0.09 -14.35
C ARG A 147 -2.98 1.43 -14.43
N LEU A 148 -2.41 2.16 -13.48
CA LEU A 148 -2.40 3.64 -13.51
C LEU A 148 -1.56 4.16 -14.67
N LEU A 149 -0.38 3.57 -14.93
CA LEU A 149 0.45 3.92 -16.08
C LEU A 149 -0.28 3.67 -17.42
N ASP A 150 -0.83 2.47 -17.59
CA ASP A 150 -1.59 2.10 -18.80
C ASP A 150 -2.78 3.05 -19.02
N GLY A 151 -3.42 3.49 -17.93
CA GLY A 151 -4.56 4.40 -17.95
C GLY A 151 -4.24 5.81 -18.47
N LEU A 152 -2.98 6.27 -18.34
CA LEU A 152 -2.57 7.60 -18.82
C LEU A 152 -2.69 7.73 -20.34
N ASP A 153 -2.58 6.63 -21.07
CA ASP A 153 -2.69 6.62 -22.52
C ASP A 153 -4.15 6.76 -23.01
N THR A 154 -5.11 6.54 -22.12
CA THR A 154 -6.55 6.54 -22.43
C THR A 154 -7.26 7.87 -22.08
N ILE A 155 -6.57 8.80 -21.42
CA ILE A 155 -7.14 10.06 -20.94
C ILE A 155 -6.62 11.26 -21.73
N ASP A 156 -7.49 12.26 -21.92
CA ASP A 156 -7.16 13.51 -22.61
C ASP A 156 -6.54 14.52 -21.62
N TRP A 157 -5.29 14.24 -21.24
CA TRP A 157 -4.45 15.14 -20.43
C TRP A 157 -3.28 15.68 -21.25
N THR A 158 -2.75 16.83 -20.82
CA THR A 158 -1.53 17.36 -21.45
C THR A 158 -0.35 16.42 -21.21
N GLU A 159 0.60 16.36 -22.15
CA GLU A 159 1.79 15.51 -22.02
C GLU A 159 2.61 15.84 -20.77
N SER A 160 2.74 17.12 -20.41
CA SER A 160 3.45 17.54 -19.20
C SER A 160 2.82 16.94 -17.92
N LEU A 161 1.49 16.86 -17.85
CA LEU A 161 0.80 16.27 -16.72
C LEU A 161 0.98 14.75 -16.70
N LYS A 162 0.89 14.09 -17.86
CA LYS A 162 1.15 12.65 -17.98
C LYS A 162 2.57 12.28 -17.54
N GLU A 163 3.57 13.05 -17.98
CA GLU A 163 4.97 12.85 -17.55
C GLU A 163 5.15 13.03 -16.04
N THR A 164 4.49 14.03 -15.44
CA THR A 164 4.51 14.20 -13.98
C THR A 164 3.95 12.99 -13.26
N GLN A 165 2.85 12.41 -13.75
CA GLN A 165 2.26 11.20 -13.17
C GLN A 165 3.15 9.97 -13.37
N LYS A 166 3.75 9.77 -14.54
CA LYS A 166 4.69 8.69 -14.82
C LYS A 166 5.90 8.76 -13.88
N ASN A 167 6.48 9.95 -13.72
CA ASN A 167 7.61 10.18 -12.81
C ASN A 167 7.24 9.93 -11.35
N TRP A 168 6.02 10.26 -10.93
CA TRP A 168 5.53 9.99 -9.59
C TRP A 168 5.40 8.48 -9.31
N ILE A 169 4.89 7.71 -10.27
CA ILE A 169 4.81 6.24 -10.16
C ILE A 169 6.20 5.63 -10.18
N GLY A 170 7.12 6.20 -10.96
CA GLY A 170 8.55 5.89 -10.91
C GLY A 170 8.89 4.46 -11.34
N ARG A 171 8.23 3.91 -12.36
CA ARG A 171 8.60 2.59 -12.90
C ARG A 171 10.05 2.63 -13.38
N SER A 172 10.88 1.73 -12.86
CA SER A 172 12.23 1.51 -13.34
C SER A 172 12.41 0.03 -13.72
N GLU A 173 13.26 -0.22 -14.70
CA GLU A 173 13.65 -1.57 -15.12
C GLU A 173 15.16 -1.68 -14.98
N GLY A 174 15.62 -2.80 -14.42
CA GLY A 174 17.03 -3.11 -14.24
C GLY A 174 17.31 -4.56 -14.63
N ALA A 175 18.57 -4.89 -14.71
CA ALA A 175 19.03 -6.27 -14.88
C ALA A 175 19.84 -6.68 -13.66
N GLU A 176 19.55 -7.86 -13.14
CA GLU A 176 20.34 -8.51 -12.11
C GLU A 176 21.26 -9.51 -12.77
N ILE A 177 22.57 -9.42 -12.55
CA ILE A 177 23.56 -10.30 -13.17
C ILE A 177 24.35 -10.99 -12.05
N GLN A 178 24.29 -12.30 -12.03
CA GLN A 178 25.07 -13.11 -11.09
C GLN A 178 26.46 -13.38 -11.65
N PHE A 179 27.48 -13.12 -10.86
CA PHE A 179 28.87 -13.41 -11.17
C PHE A 179 29.40 -14.49 -10.24
N LYS A 180 30.12 -15.47 -10.83
CA LYS A 180 30.88 -16.46 -10.06
C LYS A 180 32.31 -15.99 -9.89
N VAL A 181 32.81 -16.09 -8.68
CA VAL A 181 34.23 -15.84 -8.41
C VAL A 181 35.02 -17.04 -8.92
N LYS A 182 36.03 -16.79 -9.77
CA LYS A 182 36.88 -17.85 -10.32
C LYS A 182 37.57 -18.62 -9.19
N ASP A 183 37.54 -19.96 -9.29
CA ASP A 183 38.14 -20.89 -8.33
C ASP A 183 37.55 -20.81 -6.90
N SER A 184 36.26 -20.44 -6.78
CA SER A 184 35.52 -20.30 -5.50
C SER A 184 34.04 -20.69 -5.72
N ASP A 185 33.38 -21.09 -4.63
CA ASP A 185 31.93 -21.29 -4.59
C ASP A 185 31.15 -19.97 -4.27
N LEU A 186 31.84 -18.85 -4.23
CA LEU A 186 31.24 -17.55 -3.98
C LEU A 186 30.57 -17.00 -5.24
N GLU A 187 29.34 -16.52 -5.07
CA GLU A 187 28.59 -15.77 -6.07
C GLU A 187 28.28 -14.38 -5.51
N PHE A 188 28.21 -13.38 -6.39
CA PHE A 188 27.71 -12.04 -6.06
C PHE A 188 26.89 -11.47 -7.21
N THR A 189 25.95 -10.59 -6.86
CA THR A 189 25.03 -9.93 -7.77
C THR A 189 25.25 -8.44 -7.77
#